data_2b629e03939f552a868fefca873c6d9b
#
_entry.id   2b629e03939f552a868fefca873c6d9b
#
_cell.length_a   1.000
_cell.length_b   1.000
_cell.length_c   1.000
_cell.angle_alpha   90.00
_cell.angle_beta   90.00
_cell.angle_gamma   90.00
#
_symmetry.space_group_name_H-M   'P 1'
#
loop_
_entity.id
_entity.type
_entity.pdbx_description
1 polymer ?
#
loop_
_entity_poly.entity_id
_entity_poly.type
_entity_poly.pdbx_seq_one_letter_code
_entity_poly.pdbx_strand_id
1 'polypeptide(L)'
;MRDRSVAAVAITAGLTLVLAPAPAPRAQDSPLLSAMHDELRRSMAELRMNGEPAPYYIEYEIDDLASIRVVARLGGIVDDLADRSRTLQVGVRVGEYGFDSSRFITQDRGAGVVPSLADLTVPLDDNYDAIRRQIWLATDAAYKRAVGVFAKKKATFQNRAATDALADFSKEQPIETLRPVQTPTPTGSQWVDRVKQLSAIVSSASGLDTSEVLLSETHGNTYYLNSEGFKSVTPVGSAYLRVSADAQADDGSTVRDLFTVVESRLEDLPPITELMSRARDVATRAKTRRTAAIGEEFAGPILVEGRASAELLRQTLAPLLLARRAPDAENTRFARGQRQGTPFLTRIGLRVLSDSFAVSDTPSLKEYEGRPVAGTYVVDDEGVLAKDVTLVEKGRLVTLLTSRTPQKNLLQSNGHGRGGNVQTGVLQVRSTQAIPASQLKQKYLELLKVQEKPFGYIVRSIAGPGDVVGGGVGGGPIMLDVVKVTPDGKEEPVRGLRFGDVPSTVFRDIIEASEERTLLNYRINVAASASVIAPSLIFEEMEVQRTREIVQKPPVVPSPLAP
;
A
#
# COMPACT_ATOMS: atom_id res chain seq x y z
N MET A 1 -41.31 81.53 -9.40
CA MET A 1 -41.85 80.54 -8.48
C MET A 1 -41.52 79.15 -9.03
N ARG A 2 -40.41 78.52 -8.59
CA ARG A 2 -40.00 77.18 -9.02
C ARG A 2 -39.61 76.42 -7.77
N ASP A 3 -40.45 75.46 -7.48
CA ASP A 3 -40.21 74.47 -6.42
C ASP A 3 -39.05 73.55 -6.81
N ARG A 4 -38.11 73.37 -5.92
CA ARG A 4 -37.02 72.36 -6.03
C ARG A 4 -37.19 71.38 -4.88
N SER A 5 -37.78 70.24 -5.19
CA SER A 5 -37.74 69.05 -4.31
C SER A 5 -36.37 68.40 -4.35
N VAL A 6 -35.74 68.32 -3.21
CA VAL A 6 -34.48 67.61 -3.00
C VAL A 6 -34.79 66.15 -2.56
N ALA A 7 -34.46 65.18 -3.40
CA ALA A 7 -34.55 63.75 -3.05
C ALA A 7 -33.31 63.31 -2.23
N ALA A 8 -33.56 62.87 -1.01
CA ALA A 8 -32.50 62.26 -0.18
C ALA A 8 -32.33 60.78 -0.56
N VAL A 9 -31.13 60.41 -1.02
CA VAL A 9 -30.73 59.01 -1.24
C VAL A 9 -30.15 58.45 0.06
N ALA A 10 -30.85 57.52 0.68
CA ALA A 10 -30.34 56.78 1.83
C ALA A 10 -29.43 55.63 1.34
N ILE A 11 -28.13 55.71 1.62
CA ILE A 11 -27.17 54.63 1.37
C ILE A 11 -27.19 53.72 2.61
N THR A 12 -27.78 52.54 2.48
CA THR A 12 -27.71 51.47 3.48
C THR A 12 -26.39 50.71 3.27
N ALA A 13 -25.40 50.93 4.12
CA ALA A 13 -24.17 50.13 4.16
C ALA A 13 -24.48 48.80 4.85
N GLY A 14 -24.61 47.73 4.08
CA GLY A 14 -24.70 46.36 4.58
C GLY A 14 -23.35 45.91 5.11
N LEU A 15 -23.21 45.73 6.43
CA LEU A 15 -22.04 45.15 7.09
C LEU A 15 -22.13 43.62 6.91
N THR A 16 -21.44 43.05 5.92
CA THR A 16 -21.22 41.61 5.81
C THR A 16 -20.22 41.20 6.85
N LEU A 17 -20.69 40.59 7.91
CA LEU A 17 -19.83 39.94 8.92
C LEU A 17 -19.21 38.68 8.28
N VAL A 18 -17.97 38.76 7.83
CA VAL A 18 -17.19 37.58 7.43
C VAL A 18 -16.79 36.88 8.70
N LEU A 19 -17.54 35.83 9.09
CA LEU A 19 -17.07 34.91 10.14
C LEU A 19 -15.78 34.26 9.66
N ALA A 20 -14.68 34.61 10.30
CA ALA A 20 -13.43 33.87 10.17
C ALA A 20 -13.67 32.40 10.62
N PRO A 21 -13.17 31.41 9.90
CA PRO A 21 -13.27 30.02 10.33
C PRO A 21 -12.63 29.89 11.73
N ALA A 22 -13.31 29.17 12.63
CA ALA A 22 -12.77 28.88 13.96
C ALA A 22 -11.39 28.22 13.80
N PRO A 23 -10.39 28.60 14.63
CA PRO A 23 -9.09 27.96 14.58
C PRO A 23 -9.26 26.46 14.83
N ALA A 24 -8.59 25.64 14.02
CA ALA A 24 -8.60 24.20 14.20
C ALA A 24 -8.12 23.85 15.63
N PRO A 25 -8.78 22.89 16.32
CA PRO A 25 -8.40 22.51 17.67
C PRO A 25 -6.91 22.10 17.69
N ARG A 26 -6.19 22.59 18.68
CA ARG A 26 -4.78 22.23 18.85
C ARG A 26 -4.70 20.79 19.33
N ALA A 27 -3.87 19.99 18.70
CA ALA A 27 -3.63 18.59 19.06
C ALA A 27 -3.26 18.39 20.53
N GLN A 28 -2.62 19.38 21.15
CA GLN A 28 -2.21 19.35 22.56
C GLN A 28 -3.38 19.31 23.56
N ASP A 29 -4.55 19.83 23.20
CA ASP A 29 -5.73 19.91 24.06
C ASP A 29 -6.68 18.72 23.86
N SER A 30 -6.25 17.67 23.13
CA SER A 30 -7.07 16.51 22.86
C SER A 30 -7.26 15.63 24.10
N PRO A 31 -8.51 15.34 24.54
CA PRO A 31 -8.78 14.38 25.61
C PRO A 31 -8.21 12.99 25.34
N LEU A 32 -8.16 12.57 24.07
CA LEU A 32 -7.51 11.32 23.63
C LEU A 32 -6.04 11.29 24.03
N LEU A 33 -5.29 12.30 23.61
CA LEU A 33 -3.85 12.37 23.87
C LEU A 33 -3.55 12.48 25.37
N SER A 34 -4.38 13.20 26.11
CA SER A 34 -4.27 13.32 27.57
C SER A 34 -4.52 11.98 28.26
N ALA A 35 -5.57 11.24 27.86
CA ALA A 35 -5.88 9.93 28.40
C ALA A 35 -4.78 8.90 28.10
N MET A 36 -4.25 8.89 26.88
CA MET A 36 -3.13 8.04 26.46
C MET A 36 -1.87 8.33 27.28
N HIS A 37 -1.51 9.61 27.44
CA HIS A 37 -0.32 10.03 28.17
C HIS A 37 -0.41 9.65 29.66
N ASP A 38 -1.53 9.93 30.32
CA ASP A 38 -1.70 9.65 31.72
C ASP A 38 -1.73 8.15 32.02
N GLU A 39 -2.33 7.36 31.15
CA GLU A 39 -2.34 5.91 31.31
C GLU A 39 -0.96 5.29 31.00
N LEU A 40 -0.22 5.81 30.01
CA LEU A 40 1.14 5.37 29.73
C LEU A 40 2.05 5.59 30.94
N ARG A 41 2.00 6.79 31.51
CA ARG A 41 2.79 7.14 32.70
C ARG A 41 2.45 6.25 33.90
N ARG A 42 1.15 5.99 34.15
CA ARG A 42 0.70 5.10 35.22
C ARG A 42 1.13 3.66 34.97
N SER A 43 0.94 3.15 33.77
CA SER A 43 1.30 1.78 33.40
C SER A 43 2.81 1.52 33.52
N MET A 44 3.65 2.45 33.07
CA MET A 44 5.11 2.34 33.26
C MET A 44 5.54 2.34 34.72
N ALA A 45 4.83 3.05 35.57
CA ALA A 45 5.15 3.13 37.02
C ALA A 45 4.67 1.90 37.82
N GLU A 46 3.48 1.38 37.50
CA GLU A 46 2.74 0.47 38.37
C GLU A 46 2.53 -0.93 37.79
N LEU A 47 2.55 -1.10 36.45
CA LEU A 47 2.16 -2.34 35.80
C LEU A 47 3.20 -3.44 36.03
N ARG A 48 2.92 -4.33 36.96
CA ARG A 48 3.75 -5.49 37.24
C ARG A 48 2.96 -6.61 37.93
N MET A 49 3.26 -7.85 37.63
CA MET A 49 2.79 -9.02 38.38
C MET A 49 3.90 -9.54 39.27
N ASN A 50 3.54 -10.13 40.42
CA ASN A 50 4.51 -10.66 41.37
C ASN A 50 5.37 -11.78 40.72
N GLY A 51 6.69 -11.61 40.78
CA GLY A 51 7.62 -12.57 40.20
C GLY A 51 7.87 -12.45 38.72
N GLU A 52 7.15 -11.59 38.00
CA GLU A 52 7.28 -11.37 36.56
C GLU A 52 8.00 -10.04 36.26
N PRO A 53 8.69 -9.94 35.11
CA PRO A 53 9.37 -8.71 34.72
C PRO A 53 8.37 -7.61 34.36
N ALA A 54 8.66 -6.38 34.79
CA ALA A 54 7.89 -5.20 34.39
C ALA A 54 8.08 -4.91 32.88
N PRO A 55 7.16 -4.18 32.23
CA PRO A 55 7.37 -3.72 30.89
C PRO A 55 8.52 -2.69 30.84
N TYR A 56 9.41 -2.81 29.85
CA TYR A 56 10.45 -1.80 29.60
C TYR A 56 10.03 -0.81 28.51
N TYR A 57 9.03 -1.19 27.69
CA TYR A 57 8.49 -0.37 26.62
C TYR A 57 6.98 -0.59 26.48
N ILE A 58 6.26 0.51 26.37
CA ILE A 58 4.82 0.55 26.07
C ILE A 58 4.59 1.58 24.98
N GLU A 59 3.72 1.27 24.04
CA GLU A 59 3.23 2.18 22.99
C GLU A 59 1.71 2.10 22.88
N TYR A 60 1.12 3.24 22.54
CA TYR A 60 -0.29 3.39 22.22
C TYR A 60 -0.47 4.06 20.90
N GLU A 61 -1.34 3.51 20.08
CA GLU A 61 -1.82 4.12 18.84
C GLU A 61 -3.34 4.16 18.88
N ILE A 62 -3.92 5.33 18.58
CA ILE A 62 -5.37 5.46 18.36
C ILE A 62 -5.59 6.06 16.98
N ASP A 63 -6.31 5.33 16.14
CA ASP A 63 -6.82 5.80 14.88
C ASP A 63 -8.25 6.31 15.05
N ASP A 64 -8.48 7.61 14.87
CA ASP A 64 -9.81 8.25 14.82
C ASP A 64 -10.15 8.58 13.38
N LEU A 65 -10.89 7.69 12.73
CA LEU A 65 -11.09 7.68 11.28
C LEU A 65 -12.57 7.77 10.91
N ALA A 66 -12.87 8.54 9.87
CA ALA A 66 -14.10 8.44 9.11
C ALA A 66 -13.84 7.68 7.82
N SER A 67 -14.77 6.86 7.40
CA SER A 67 -14.69 6.11 6.15
C SER A 67 -16.00 6.15 5.38
N ILE A 68 -15.88 6.11 4.06
CA ILE A 68 -16.99 5.87 3.15
C ILE A 68 -16.66 4.70 2.23
N ARG A 69 -17.69 4.00 1.81
CA ARG A 69 -17.60 2.97 0.78
C ARG A 69 -18.82 3.02 -0.10
N VAL A 70 -18.60 3.25 -1.39
CA VAL A 70 -19.66 3.26 -2.40
C VAL A 70 -19.35 2.21 -3.46
N VAL A 71 -20.28 1.31 -3.72
CA VAL A 71 -20.16 0.28 -4.75
C VAL A 71 -21.32 0.39 -5.73
N ALA A 72 -21.02 0.41 -7.01
CA ALA A 72 -22.02 0.32 -8.06
C ALA A 72 -21.70 -0.83 -9.02
N ARG A 73 -22.76 -1.51 -9.48
CA ARG A 73 -22.69 -2.55 -10.52
C ARG A 73 -23.76 -2.29 -11.56
N LEU A 74 -23.40 -2.44 -12.82
CA LEU A 74 -24.33 -2.29 -13.94
C LEU A 74 -25.16 -0.99 -13.88
N GLY A 75 -24.58 0.10 -13.39
CA GLY A 75 -25.24 1.40 -13.25
C GLY A 75 -26.12 1.56 -12.01
N GLY A 76 -26.26 0.52 -11.18
CA GLY A 76 -27.02 0.54 -9.91
C GLY A 76 -26.10 0.58 -8.69
N ILE A 77 -26.48 1.33 -7.64
CA ILE A 77 -25.78 1.32 -6.35
C ILE A 77 -26.09 0.00 -5.64
N VAL A 78 -25.06 -0.67 -5.18
CA VAL A 78 -25.11 -1.94 -4.43
C VAL A 78 -24.83 -1.71 -2.95
N ASP A 79 -23.95 -0.72 -2.67
CA ASP A 79 -23.49 -0.45 -1.31
C ASP A 79 -23.17 1.06 -1.18
N ASP A 80 -23.61 1.67 -0.08
CA ASP A 80 -23.36 3.07 0.25
C ASP A 80 -23.27 3.18 1.77
N LEU A 81 -22.06 3.02 2.29
CA LEU A 81 -21.77 3.01 3.72
C LEU A 81 -20.93 4.22 4.10
N ALA A 82 -21.28 4.82 5.22
CA ALA A 82 -20.51 5.86 5.87
C ALA A 82 -20.36 5.51 7.34
N ASP A 83 -19.13 5.48 7.84
CA ASP A 83 -18.83 5.07 9.20
C ASP A 83 -17.78 5.97 9.83
N ARG A 84 -17.76 6.00 11.16
CA ARG A 84 -16.69 6.57 11.96
C ARG A 84 -16.27 5.56 13.01
N SER A 85 -14.99 5.32 13.11
CA SER A 85 -14.43 4.39 14.06
C SER A 85 -13.25 5.01 14.82
N ARG A 86 -13.07 4.55 16.04
CA ARG A 86 -11.91 4.89 16.85
C ARG A 86 -11.31 3.59 17.37
N THR A 87 -10.13 3.23 16.90
CA THR A 87 -9.47 1.96 17.19
C THR A 87 -8.18 2.19 17.98
N LEU A 88 -7.93 1.33 18.98
CA LEU A 88 -6.76 1.38 19.85
C LEU A 88 -5.86 0.17 19.60
N GLN A 89 -4.59 0.43 19.36
CA GLN A 89 -3.53 -0.57 19.39
C GLN A 89 -2.64 -0.34 20.60
N VAL A 90 -2.25 -1.42 21.28
CA VAL A 90 -1.36 -1.38 22.45
C VAL A 90 -0.21 -2.33 22.25
N GLY A 91 1.00 -1.80 22.20
CA GLY A 91 2.23 -2.57 22.24
C GLY A 91 2.84 -2.58 23.63
N VAL A 92 3.15 -3.77 24.18
CA VAL A 92 3.87 -3.94 25.44
C VAL A 92 5.04 -4.89 25.23
N ARG A 93 6.23 -4.46 25.64
CA ARG A 93 7.44 -5.29 25.57
C ARG A 93 7.99 -5.55 26.98
N VAL A 94 8.32 -6.82 27.23
CA VAL A 94 8.87 -7.33 28.48
C VAL A 94 10.24 -7.95 28.21
N GLY A 95 11.17 -7.75 29.10
CA GLY A 95 12.59 -8.11 28.93
C GLY A 95 13.45 -6.86 28.78
N GLU A 96 14.27 -6.79 27.74
CA GLU A 96 15.13 -5.66 27.42
C GLU A 96 15.31 -5.52 25.90
N TYR A 97 15.87 -4.39 25.43
CA TYR A 97 16.08 -4.17 23.98
C TYR A 97 16.83 -5.31 23.27
N GLY A 98 17.78 -5.94 23.96
CA GLY A 98 18.55 -7.05 23.44
C GLY A 98 17.73 -8.33 23.27
N PHE A 99 16.83 -8.60 24.22
CA PHE A 99 15.99 -9.81 24.24
C PHE A 99 14.66 -9.54 24.92
N ASP A 100 13.59 -9.51 24.16
CA ASP A 100 12.27 -9.16 24.63
C ASP A 100 11.18 -10.17 24.20
N SER A 101 9.93 -9.87 24.60
CA SER A 101 8.74 -10.66 24.29
C SER A 101 8.32 -10.62 22.81
N SER A 102 8.92 -9.77 21.97
CA SER A 102 8.55 -9.66 20.56
C SER A 102 9.21 -10.74 19.69
N ARG A 103 8.80 -10.79 18.42
CA ARG A 103 9.44 -11.62 17.38
C ARG A 103 9.49 -13.11 17.68
N PHE A 104 8.52 -13.61 18.42
CA PHE A 104 8.43 -15.02 18.78
C PHE A 104 7.02 -15.58 18.56
N ILE A 105 6.93 -16.68 17.81
CA ILE A 105 5.68 -17.37 17.53
C ILE A 105 5.53 -18.55 18.48
N THR A 106 4.46 -18.54 19.29
CA THR A 106 4.11 -19.63 20.20
C THR A 106 3.20 -20.64 19.52
N GLN A 107 3.10 -21.87 20.07
CA GLN A 107 2.22 -22.92 19.54
C GLN A 107 0.73 -22.67 19.86
N ASP A 108 0.42 -21.90 20.88
CA ASP A 108 -0.94 -21.61 21.26
C ASP A 108 -1.58 -20.69 20.22
N ARG A 109 -2.63 -21.18 19.57
CA ARG A 109 -3.41 -20.46 18.53
C ARG A 109 -4.05 -19.15 19.00
N GLY A 110 -3.61 -18.53 20.04
CA GLY A 110 -4.06 -17.24 20.57
C GLY A 110 -2.93 -16.35 21.07
N ALA A 111 -1.71 -16.88 21.16
CA ALA A 111 -0.58 -16.16 21.74
C ALA A 111 0.58 -15.88 20.78
N GLY A 112 0.56 -16.35 19.57
CA GLY A 112 1.75 -16.36 18.73
C GLY A 112 1.73 -15.58 17.44
N VAL A 113 0.60 -15.35 16.87
CA VAL A 113 0.40 -14.16 16.06
C VAL A 113 0.02 -13.16 17.12
N VAL A 114 0.76 -12.07 17.27
CA VAL A 114 0.15 -10.92 17.89
C VAL A 114 -1.15 -10.72 17.11
N PRO A 115 -2.32 -11.18 17.61
CA PRO A 115 -3.43 -10.40 17.30
C PRO A 115 -2.93 -9.12 17.94
N SER A 116 -2.64 -8.07 17.18
CA SER A 116 -3.04 -6.81 17.71
C SER A 116 -4.22 -7.17 18.58
N LEU A 117 -4.29 -6.72 19.81
CA LEU A 117 -5.57 -6.66 20.49
C LEU A 117 -6.36 -5.80 19.55
N ALA A 118 -6.68 -6.45 18.43
CA ALA A 118 -7.02 -5.90 17.20
C ALA A 118 -8.19 -5.04 17.56
N ASP A 119 -8.04 -3.77 17.31
CA ASP A 119 -9.13 -2.88 17.15
C ASP A 119 -10.03 -2.85 18.39
N LEU A 120 -9.43 -2.63 19.58
CA LEU A 120 -10.22 -2.26 20.74
C LEU A 120 -10.91 -0.94 20.41
N THR A 121 -12.19 -1.01 20.20
CA THR A 121 -13.01 0.16 19.92
C THR A 121 -12.96 1.11 21.12
N VAL A 122 -12.58 2.34 20.88
CA VAL A 122 -12.57 3.42 21.88
C VAL A 122 -13.80 4.30 21.67
N PRO A 123 -14.42 4.87 22.73
CA PRO A 123 -15.57 5.76 22.58
C PRO A 123 -15.34 6.88 21.56
N LEU A 124 -16.35 7.14 20.73
CA LEU A 124 -16.30 8.21 19.71
C LEU A 124 -16.48 9.60 20.31
N ASP A 125 -17.13 9.70 21.46
CA ASP A 125 -17.18 10.90 22.27
C ASP A 125 -15.86 11.07 23.04
N ASP A 126 -15.47 12.29 23.31
CA ASP A 126 -14.21 12.61 23.98
C ASP A 126 -14.29 12.44 25.51
N ASN A 127 -14.94 11.36 25.97
CA ASN A 127 -15.03 11.03 27.39
C ASN A 127 -13.69 10.49 27.90
N TYR A 128 -12.93 11.35 28.56
CA TYR A 128 -11.59 11.04 29.08
C TYR A 128 -11.54 9.77 29.94
N ASP A 129 -12.49 9.60 30.89
CA ASP A 129 -12.47 8.46 31.82
C ASP A 129 -12.79 7.14 31.09
N ALA A 130 -13.73 7.14 30.15
CA ALA A 130 -14.09 5.98 29.35
C ALA A 130 -12.93 5.57 28.41
N ILE A 131 -12.28 6.53 27.76
CA ILE A 131 -11.11 6.31 26.89
C ILE A 131 -9.98 5.72 27.74
N ARG A 132 -9.64 6.34 28.86
CA ARG A 132 -8.56 5.90 29.75
C ARG A 132 -8.80 4.50 30.29
N ARG A 133 -10.05 4.17 30.68
CA ARG A 133 -10.42 2.82 31.12
C ARG A 133 -10.20 1.77 30.03
N GLN A 134 -10.53 2.09 28.79
CA GLN A 134 -10.33 1.17 27.66
C GLN A 134 -8.83 0.92 27.41
N ILE A 135 -8.01 1.99 27.45
CA ILE A 135 -6.55 1.87 27.33
C ILE A 135 -5.98 1.00 28.45
N TRP A 136 -6.43 1.22 29.70
CA TRP A 136 -6.00 0.41 30.85
C TRP A 136 -6.28 -1.08 30.66
N LEU A 137 -7.51 -1.46 30.27
CA LEU A 137 -7.89 -2.86 30.05
C LEU A 137 -7.05 -3.51 28.95
N ALA A 138 -6.82 -2.77 27.85
CA ALA A 138 -5.99 -3.21 26.75
C ALA A 138 -4.53 -3.41 27.15
N THR A 139 -4.01 -2.49 27.96
CA THR A 139 -2.62 -2.52 28.44
C THR A 139 -2.39 -3.71 29.37
N ASP A 140 -3.31 -3.97 30.30
CA ASP A 140 -3.26 -5.14 31.19
C ASP A 140 -3.24 -6.46 30.39
N ALA A 141 -4.13 -6.58 29.41
CA ALA A 141 -4.19 -7.77 28.55
C ALA A 141 -2.93 -7.93 27.71
N ALA A 142 -2.39 -6.85 27.15
CA ALA A 142 -1.16 -6.87 26.36
C ALA A 142 0.07 -7.26 27.20
N TYR A 143 0.16 -6.74 28.42
CA TYR A 143 1.22 -7.09 29.36
C TYR A 143 1.20 -8.57 29.74
N LYS A 144 0.05 -9.11 30.16
CA LYS A 144 -0.08 -10.54 30.49
C LYS A 144 0.33 -11.44 29.33
N ARG A 145 -0.02 -11.06 28.10
CA ARG A 145 0.41 -11.78 26.90
C ARG A 145 1.93 -11.66 26.71
N ALA A 146 2.50 -10.47 26.81
CA ALA A 146 3.93 -10.24 26.66
C ALA A 146 4.75 -11.08 27.65
N VAL A 147 4.33 -11.18 28.91
CA VAL A 147 4.95 -12.03 29.93
C VAL A 147 4.91 -13.50 29.54
N GLY A 148 3.75 -14.00 29.09
CA GLY A 148 3.60 -15.40 28.65
C GLY A 148 4.47 -15.73 27.45
N VAL A 149 4.54 -14.84 26.44
CA VAL A 149 5.40 -14.99 25.27
C VAL A 149 6.88 -14.96 25.66
N PHE A 150 7.28 -14.04 26.55
CA PHE A 150 8.66 -13.91 27.03
C PHE A 150 9.13 -15.17 27.75
N ALA A 151 8.31 -15.72 28.65
CA ALA A 151 8.63 -16.96 29.35
C ALA A 151 8.87 -18.12 28.38
N LYS A 152 8.01 -18.31 27.37
CA LYS A 152 8.17 -19.34 26.35
C LYS A 152 9.39 -19.12 25.45
N LYS A 153 9.63 -17.88 25.03
CA LYS A 153 10.82 -17.49 24.27
C LYS A 153 12.09 -17.83 25.07
N LYS A 154 12.16 -17.40 26.33
CA LYS A 154 13.29 -17.69 27.23
C LYS A 154 13.53 -19.19 27.39
N ALA A 155 12.50 -19.99 27.64
CA ALA A 155 12.61 -21.45 27.72
C ALA A 155 13.13 -22.08 26.41
N THR A 156 12.65 -21.59 25.26
CA THR A 156 13.09 -22.07 23.94
C THR A 156 14.57 -21.77 23.68
N PHE A 157 15.05 -20.59 24.06
CA PHE A 157 16.43 -20.17 23.85
C PHE A 157 17.41 -20.77 24.86
N GLN A 158 16.98 -21.11 26.08
CA GLN A 158 17.84 -21.81 27.05
C GLN A 158 18.40 -23.15 26.52
N ASN A 159 17.67 -23.78 25.60
CA ASN A 159 18.03 -25.05 24.99
C ASN A 159 18.72 -24.93 23.61
N ARG A 160 18.99 -23.71 23.15
CA ARG A 160 19.65 -23.45 21.86
C ARG A 160 21.00 -22.79 22.10
N ALA A 161 22.04 -23.25 21.39
CA ALA A 161 23.32 -22.54 21.35
C ALA A 161 23.08 -21.12 20.81
N ALA A 162 23.60 -20.11 21.49
CA ALA A 162 23.44 -18.70 21.10
C ALA A 162 24.12 -18.49 19.73
N THR A 163 23.31 -18.44 18.69
CA THR A 163 23.74 -18.02 17.34
C THR A 163 23.32 -16.56 17.14
N ASP A 164 24.32 -15.69 16.95
CA ASP A 164 24.18 -14.26 16.60
C ASP A 164 23.20 -13.48 17.48
N ALA A 165 23.70 -12.81 18.51
CA ALA A 165 22.94 -11.97 19.44
C ALA A 165 22.55 -10.62 18.82
N LEU A 166 21.63 -10.63 17.83
CA LEU A 166 20.99 -9.41 17.36
C LEU A 166 19.89 -8.99 18.36
N ALA A 167 19.89 -7.72 18.74
CA ALA A 167 18.84 -7.16 19.56
C ALA A 167 17.45 -7.36 18.92
N ASP A 168 16.42 -7.50 19.73
CA ASP A 168 15.05 -7.63 19.24
C ASP A 168 14.45 -6.28 18.84
N PHE A 169 14.91 -5.18 19.45
CA PHE A 169 14.41 -3.83 19.22
C PHE A 169 15.54 -2.80 19.33
N SER A 170 15.51 -1.74 18.50
CA SER A 170 16.44 -0.63 18.63
C SER A 170 15.86 0.46 19.51
N LYS A 171 16.73 1.18 20.23
CA LYS A 171 16.37 2.38 20.97
C LYS A 171 16.51 3.58 20.04
N GLU A 172 15.48 4.45 20.04
CA GLU A 172 15.46 5.64 19.20
C GLU A 172 15.33 6.90 20.07
N GLN A 173 15.68 8.06 19.49
CA GLN A 173 15.53 9.34 20.16
C GLN A 173 14.07 9.80 20.09
N PRO A 174 13.49 10.31 21.17
CA PRO A 174 12.12 10.78 21.18
C PRO A 174 11.95 12.01 20.29
N ILE A 175 10.81 12.07 19.61
CA ILE A 175 10.43 13.16 18.73
C ILE A 175 8.99 13.55 19.06
N GLU A 176 8.71 14.86 19.04
CA GLU A 176 7.34 15.36 19.13
C GLU A 176 6.92 15.96 17.80
N THR A 177 5.83 15.44 17.22
CA THR A 177 5.25 15.92 15.95
C THR A 177 3.74 16.04 16.09
N LEU A 178 3.27 17.22 16.45
CA LEU A 178 1.85 17.50 16.62
C LEU A 178 1.35 18.34 15.44
N ARG A 179 0.58 17.73 14.54
CA ARG A 179 -0.06 18.42 13.43
C ARG A 179 -1.49 18.82 13.77
N PRO A 180 -2.07 19.83 13.08
CA PRO A 180 -3.48 20.18 13.23
C PRO A 180 -4.38 18.97 13.03
N VAL A 181 -5.32 18.78 13.94
CA VAL A 181 -6.30 17.68 13.89
C VAL A 181 -7.31 17.92 12.78
N GLN A 182 -7.56 16.91 11.95
CA GLN A 182 -8.68 16.91 11.01
C GLN A 182 -9.95 16.41 11.73
N THR A 183 -11.09 17.00 11.41
CA THR A 183 -12.36 16.47 11.90
C THR A 183 -12.75 15.26 11.05
N PRO A 184 -12.82 14.04 11.61
CA PRO A 184 -13.20 12.86 10.86
C PRO A 184 -14.70 12.88 10.61
N THR A 185 -15.11 13.36 9.43
CA THR A 185 -16.50 13.45 8.99
C THR A 185 -16.64 12.76 7.64
N PRO A 186 -17.52 11.76 7.51
CA PRO A 186 -17.75 11.11 6.21
C PRO A 186 -18.24 12.13 5.17
N THR A 187 -17.51 12.33 4.06
CA THR A 187 -17.76 13.41 3.08
C THR A 187 -18.08 12.94 1.67
N GLY A 188 -18.22 11.64 1.44
CA GLY A 188 -18.28 11.06 0.09
C GLY A 188 -19.62 11.08 -0.62
N SER A 189 -20.70 11.66 -0.08
CA SER A 189 -22.04 11.62 -0.68
C SER A 189 -22.07 12.18 -2.12
N GLN A 190 -21.26 13.18 -2.43
CA GLN A 190 -21.11 13.74 -3.77
C GLN A 190 -20.53 12.75 -4.81
N TRP A 191 -19.89 11.66 -4.36
CA TRP A 191 -19.32 10.65 -5.23
C TRP A 191 -20.28 9.53 -5.60
N VAL A 192 -21.43 9.39 -4.92
CA VAL A 192 -22.42 8.35 -5.21
C VAL A 192 -22.87 8.42 -6.67
N ASP A 193 -23.25 9.64 -7.15
CA ASP A 193 -23.65 9.82 -8.54
C ASP A 193 -22.49 9.60 -9.53
N ARG A 194 -21.29 10.00 -9.18
CA ARG A 194 -20.09 9.77 -10.02
C ARG A 194 -19.76 8.28 -10.16
N VAL A 195 -19.83 7.53 -9.06
CA VAL A 195 -19.62 6.07 -9.04
C VAL A 195 -20.69 5.36 -9.88
N LYS A 196 -21.96 5.80 -9.77
CA LYS A 196 -23.06 5.31 -10.59
C LYS A 196 -22.84 5.60 -12.08
N GLN A 197 -22.43 6.82 -12.44
CA GLN A 197 -22.11 7.19 -13.82
C GLN A 197 -20.97 6.35 -14.40
N LEU A 198 -19.88 6.15 -13.66
CA LEU A 198 -18.75 5.31 -14.09
C LEU A 198 -19.21 3.86 -14.32
N SER A 199 -20.03 3.32 -13.42
CA SER A 199 -20.58 1.97 -13.54
C SER A 199 -21.50 1.81 -14.75
N ALA A 200 -22.33 2.84 -15.05
CA ALA A 200 -23.21 2.85 -16.21
C ALA A 200 -22.43 2.85 -17.53
N ILE A 201 -21.30 3.58 -17.60
CA ILE A 201 -20.42 3.59 -18.78
C ILE A 201 -19.88 2.20 -19.08
N VAL A 202 -19.37 1.49 -18.06
CA VAL A 202 -18.83 0.16 -18.24
C VAL A 202 -19.93 -0.82 -18.65
N SER A 203 -21.10 -0.74 -18.04
CA SER A 203 -22.24 -1.63 -18.34
C SER A 203 -22.90 -1.37 -19.69
N SER A 204 -22.71 -0.19 -20.29
CA SER A 204 -23.23 0.11 -21.63
C SER A 204 -22.51 -0.66 -22.75
N ALA A 205 -21.36 -1.25 -22.47
CA ALA A 205 -20.62 -2.04 -23.45
C ALA A 205 -21.22 -3.46 -23.56
N SER A 206 -21.74 -3.79 -24.73
CA SER A 206 -22.26 -5.14 -25.02
C SER A 206 -21.18 -6.21 -24.90
N GLY A 207 -21.53 -7.38 -24.35
CA GLY A 207 -20.64 -8.53 -24.23
C GLY A 207 -19.79 -8.55 -22.96
N LEU A 208 -20.13 -7.72 -21.96
CA LEU A 208 -19.63 -7.84 -20.59
C LEU A 208 -20.67 -8.56 -19.72
N ASP A 209 -20.20 -9.39 -18.81
CA ASP A 209 -21.07 -10.15 -17.90
C ASP A 209 -21.35 -9.37 -16.62
N THR A 210 -20.35 -8.62 -16.14
CA THR A 210 -20.50 -7.76 -14.97
C THR A 210 -19.52 -6.59 -14.99
N SER A 211 -19.85 -5.56 -14.22
CA SER A 211 -18.97 -4.45 -13.95
C SER A 211 -19.08 -4.06 -12.48
N GLU A 212 -17.99 -3.56 -11.91
CA GLU A 212 -17.98 -3.02 -10.57
C GLU A 212 -17.18 -1.73 -10.51
N VAL A 213 -17.74 -0.71 -9.89
CA VAL A 213 -17.02 0.47 -9.47
C VAL A 213 -17.07 0.51 -7.95
N LEU A 214 -15.90 0.47 -7.33
CA LEU A 214 -15.70 0.60 -5.89
C LEU A 214 -14.97 1.90 -5.61
N LEU A 215 -15.58 2.78 -4.85
CA LEU A 215 -14.93 3.92 -4.20
C LEU A 215 -14.86 3.65 -2.71
N SER A 216 -13.70 3.89 -2.10
CA SER A 216 -13.58 4.00 -0.64
C SER A 216 -12.64 5.13 -0.28
N GLU A 217 -13.00 5.90 0.72
CA GLU A 217 -12.13 6.87 1.36
C GLU A 217 -12.04 6.57 2.85
N THR A 218 -10.88 6.85 3.41
CA THR A 218 -10.66 6.89 4.85
C THR A 218 -9.86 8.13 5.14
N HIS A 219 -10.27 8.93 6.11
CA HIS A 219 -9.50 10.09 6.57
C HIS A 219 -9.72 10.34 8.06
N GLY A 220 -8.79 11.01 8.68
CA GLY A 220 -8.83 11.33 10.11
C GLY A 220 -7.44 11.54 10.67
N ASN A 221 -7.21 11.05 11.89
CA ASN A 221 -5.94 11.25 12.58
C ASN A 221 -5.48 9.97 13.25
N THR A 222 -4.17 9.73 13.20
CA THR A 222 -3.49 8.76 14.06
C THR A 222 -2.82 9.50 15.23
N TYR A 223 -3.15 9.10 16.43
CA TYR A 223 -2.53 9.54 17.70
C TYR A 223 -1.58 8.44 18.15
N TYR A 224 -0.31 8.75 18.31
CA TYR A 224 0.68 7.77 18.74
C TYR A 224 1.58 8.35 19.83
N LEU A 225 1.86 7.55 20.86
CA LEU A 225 2.88 7.86 21.85
C LEU A 225 3.50 6.58 22.44
N ASN A 226 4.74 6.69 22.92
CA ASN A 226 5.44 5.57 23.55
C ASN A 226 6.22 5.99 24.82
N SER A 227 6.68 4.99 25.56
CA SER A 227 7.39 5.20 26.84
C SER A 227 8.81 5.76 26.70
N GLU A 228 9.37 5.87 25.47
CA GLU A 228 10.63 6.58 25.23
C GLU A 228 10.44 8.10 25.11
N GLY A 229 9.19 8.59 25.11
CA GLY A 229 8.84 10.00 25.02
C GLY A 229 8.47 10.47 23.60
N PHE A 230 8.35 9.55 22.65
CA PHE A 230 7.80 9.90 21.34
C PHE A 230 6.31 10.22 21.45
N LYS A 231 5.88 11.25 20.72
CA LYS A 231 4.50 11.72 20.70
C LYS A 231 4.16 12.31 19.35
N SER A 232 3.12 11.80 18.68
CA SER A 232 2.64 12.36 17.42
C SER A 232 1.13 12.42 17.31
N VAL A 233 0.66 13.41 16.54
CA VAL A 233 -0.68 13.45 15.97
C VAL A 233 -0.50 13.72 14.48
N THR A 234 -0.89 12.77 13.65
CA THR A 234 -0.68 12.82 12.21
C THR A 234 -2.01 12.70 11.48
N PRO A 235 -2.41 13.69 10.67
CA PRO A 235 -3.51 13.53 9.74
C PRO A 235 -3.20 12.42 8.75
N VAL A 236 -4.16 11.52 8.55
CA VAL A 236 -4.08 10.41 7.61
C VAL A 236 -5.25 10.44 6.63
N GLY A 237 -5.03 9.91 5.43
CA GLY A 237 -6.07 9.83 4.42
C GLY A 237 -5.67 8.90 3.28
N SER A 238 -6.67 8.23 2.71
CA SER A 238 -6.51 7.38 1.53
C SER A 238 -7.82 7.29 0.78
N ALA A 239 -7.84 7.78 -0.45
CA ALA A 239 -8.92 7.61 -1.42
C ALA A 239 -8.54 6.50 -2.40
N TYR A 240 -9.44 5.56 -2.61
CA TYR A 240 -9.26 4.40 -3.48
C TYR A 240 -10.45 4.28 -4.43
N LEU A 241 -10.18 4.32 -5.72
CA LEU A 241 -11.18 4.07 -6.77
C LEU A 241 -10.72 2.88 -7.62
N ARG A 242 -11.59 1.86 -7.76
CA ARG A 242 -11.39 0.76 -8.69
C ARG A 242 -12.58 0.69 -9.64
N VAL A 243 -12.28 0.58 -10.93
CA VAL A 243 -13.26 0.30 -11.99
C VAL A 243 -12.85 -1.01 -12.63
N SER A 244 -13.75 -1.99 -12.68
CA SER A 244 -13.51 -3.30 -13.27
C SER A 244 -14.65 -3.73 -14.18
N ALA A 245 -14.30 -4.53 -15.19
CA ALA A 245 -15.21 -5.20 -16.11
C ALA A 245 -14.80 -6.65 -16.26
N ASP A 246 -15.77 -7.55 -16.20
CA ASP A 246 -15.58 -8.98 -16.44
C ASP A 246 -16.41 -9.43 -17.64
N ALA A 247 -15.82 -10.31 -18.43
CA ALA A 247 -16.47 -11.02 -19.52
C ALA A 247 -16.08 -12.49 -19.49
N GLN A 248 -16.95 -13.38 -19.94
CA GLN A 248 -16.62 -14.77 -20.14
C GLN A 248 -16.26 -15.02 -21.61
N ALA A 249 -15.08 -15.59 -21.83
CA ALA A 249 -14.66 -16.03 -23.16
C ALA A 249 -15.41 -17.31 -23.59
N ASP A 250 -15.36 -17.62 -24.88
CA ASP A 250 -16.09 -18.79 -25.45
C ASP A 250 -15.60 -20.13 -24.88
N ASP A 251 -14.36 -20.20 -24.39
CA ASP A 251 -13.81 -21.36 -23.68
C ASP A 251 -14.22 -21.47 -22.21
N GLY A 252 -15.04 -20.53 -21.71
CA GLY A 252 -15.52 -20.47 -20.35
C GLY A 252 -14.59 -19.80 -19.35
N SER A 253 -13.42 -19.31 -19.76
CA SER A 253 -12.50 -18.58 -18.89
C SER A 253 -12.99 -17.16 -18.63
N THR A 254 -12.70 -16.64 -17.44
CA THR A 254 -13.04 -15.25 -17.07
C THR A 254 -11.98 -14.29 -17.58
N VAL A 255 -12.40 -13.29 -18.32
CA VAL A 255 -11.57 -12.17 -18.76
C VAL A 255 -11.91 -10.97 -17.92
N ARG A 256 -10.95 -10.45 -17.16
CA ARG A 256 -11.10 -9.24 -16.34
C ARG A 256 -10.18 -8.13 -16.85
N ASP A 257 -10.71 -6.91 -16.90
CA ASP A 257 -9.89 -5.71 -17.01
C ASP A 257 -10.28 -4.72 -15.90
N LEU A 258 -9.31 -3.93 -15.47
CA LEU A 258 -9.54 -2.93 -14.44
C LEU A 258 -8.49 -1.80 -14.47
N PHE A 259 -8.83 -0.70 -13.83
CA PHE A 259 -7.85 0.24 -13.33
C PHE A 259 -8.15 0.60 -11.87
N THR A 260 -7.10 0.98 -11.17
CA THR A 260 -7.14 1.46 -9.80
C THR A 260 -6.50 2.84 -9.71
N VAL A 261 -7.08 3.73 -8.93
CA VAL A 261 -6.48 5.01 -8.55
C VAL A 261 -6.41 5.07 -7.03
N VAL A 262 -5.25 5.46 -6.51
CA VAL A 262 -5.04 5.69 -5.08
C VAL A 262 -4.46 7.07 -4.91
N GLU A 263 -5.11 7.89 -4.08
CA GLU A 263 -4.66 9.23 -3.72
C GLU A 263 -4.83 9.44 -2.21
N SER A 264 -4.31 10.52 -1.69
CA SER A 264 -4.44 10.82 -0.25
C SER A 264 -5.85 11.28 0.12
N ARG A 265 -6.57 11.91 -0.83
CA ARG A 265 -7.92 12.48 -0.61
C ARG A 265 -8.76 12.33 -1.86
N LEU A 266 -10.09 12.41 -1.71
CA LEU A 266 -11.04 12.38 -2.83
C LEU A 266 -10.83 13.52 -3.83
N GLU A 267 -10.43 14.70 -3.37
CA GLU A 267 -10.18 15.87 -4.21
C GLU A 267 -8.96 15.68 -5.12
N ASP A 268 -8.03 14.82 -4.74
CA ASP A 268 -6.83 14.52 -5.51
C ASP A 268 -7.07 13.49 -6.62
N LEU A 269 -8.27 12.85 -6.64
CA LEU A 269 -8.65 11.93 -7.72
C LEU A 269 -8.71 12.67 -9.07
N PRO A 270 -8.35 12.02 -10.17
CA PRO A 270 -8.44 12.60 -11.50
C PRO A 270 -9.84 13.15 -11.82
N PRO A 271 -9.94 14.15 -12.70
CA PRO A 271 -11.24 14.70 -13.14
C PRO A 271 -12.16 13.59 -13.64
N ILE A 272 -13.47 13.72 -13.37
CA ILE A 272 -14.47 12.70 -13.75
C ILE A 272 -14.41 12.37 -15.25
N THR A 273 -14.13 13.35 -16.10
CA THR A 273 -14.01 13.16 -17.55
C THR A 273 -12.86 12.21 -17.92
N GLU A 274 -11.73 12.29 -17.22
CA GLU A 274 -10.62 11.35 -17.39
C GLU A 274 -11.01 9.96 -16.87
N LEU A 275 -11.60 9.87 -15.68
CA LEU A 275 -12.07 8.60 -15.11
C LEU A 275 -13.09 7.91 -16.03
N MET A 276 -14.00 8.69 -16.65
CA MET A 276 -14.95 8.19 -17.63
C MET A 276 -14.27 7.67 -18.91
N SER A 277 -13.22 8.32 -19.39
CA SER A 277 -12.42 7.84 -20.53
C SER A 277 -11.76 6.51 -20.19
N ARG A 278 -11.08 6.44 -19.04
CA ARG A 278 -10.43 5.22 -18.56
C ARG A 278 -11.42 4.06 -18.32
N ALA A 279 -12.65 4.37 -17.89
CA ALA A 279 -13.71 3.38 -17.74
C ALA A 279 -14.16 2.78 -19.08
N ARG A 280 -14.26 3.62 -20.16
CA ARG A 280 -14.51 3.13 -21.53
C ARG A 280 -13.38 2.26 -22.05
N ASP A 281 -12.14 2.62 -21.75
CA ASP A 281 -10.97 1.82 -22.14
C ASP A 281 -10.99 0.44 -21.48
N VAL A 282 -11.34 0.34 -20.17
CA VAL A 282 -11.54 -0.93 -19.47
C VAL A 282 -12.59 -1.78 -20.16
N ALA A 283 -13.76 -1.21 -20.45
CA ALA A 283 -14.84 -1.93 -21.12
C ALA A 283 -14.42 -2.42 -22.52
N THR A 284 -13.71 -1.58 -23.28
CA THR A 284 -13.23 -1.89 -24.62
C THR A 284 -12.19 -3.02 -24.59
N ARG A 285 -11.21 -2.94 -23.67
CA ARG A 285 -10.18 -3.98 -23.55
C ARG A 285 -10.76 -5.31 -23.07
N ALA A 286 -11.67 -5.31 -22.09
CA ALA A 286 -12.34 -6.53 -21.64
C ALA A 286 -13.10 -7.21 -22.79
N LYS A 287 -13.86 -6.42 -23.57
CA LYS A 287 -14.56 -6.91 -24.76
C LYS A 287 -13.61 -7.48 -25.83
N THR A 288 -12.54 -6.76 -26.16
CA THR A 288 -11.54 -7.22 -27.16
C THR A 288 -10.88 -8.53 -26.72
N ARG A 289 -10.53 -8.63 -25.43
CA ARG A 289 -9.87 -9.83 -24.89
C ARG A 289 -10.80 -11.01 -24.72
N ARG A 290 -12.11 -10.82 -24.66
CA ARG A 290 -13.08 -11.93 -24.66
C ARG A 290 -12.87 -12.87 -25.84
N THR A 291 -12.58 -12.34 -27.01
CA THR A 291 -12.36 -13.10 -28.26
C THR A 291 -10.89 -13.31 -28.60
N ALA A 292 -9.97 -12.73 -27.80
CA ALA A 292 -8.55 -12.87 -28.02
C ALA A 292 -8.07 -14.31 -27.75
N ALA A 293 -7.06 -14.74 -28.49
CA ALA A 293 -6.42 -16.03 -28.27
C ALA A 293 -5.75 -16.10 -26.89
N ILE A 294 -5.70 -17.30 -26.32
CA ILE A 294 -4.84 -17.54 -25.16
C ILE A 294 -3.40 -17.41 -25.61
N GLY A 295 -2.61 -16.63 -24.87
CA GLY A 295 -1.20 -16.44 -25.18
C GLY A 295 -0.39 -17.72 -25.05
N GLU A 296 0.75 -17.76 -25.70
CA GLU A 296 1.71 -18.86 -25.66
C GLU A 296 2.69 -18.67 -24.52
N GLU A 297 3.16 -19.76 -23.92
CA GLU A 297 4.29 -19.70 -22.99
C GLU A 297 5.54 -19.23 -23.73
N PHE A 298 6.35 -18.43 -23.05
CA PHE A 298 7.47 -17.75 -23.69
C PHE A 298 8.62 -17.56 -22.69
N ALA A 299 9.83 -17.66 -23.18
CA ALA A 299 11.05 -17.27 -22.49
C ALA A 299 11.90 -16.41 -23.44
N GLY A 300 12.18 -15.18 -23.03
CA GLY A 300 12.94 -14.23 -23.82
C GLY A 300 12.66 -12.77 -23.46
N PRO A 301 12.99 -11.83 -24.37
CA PRO A 301 12.84 -10.42 -24.09
C PRO A 301 11.38 -10.03 -23.89
N ILE A 302 11.16 -9.13 -22.90
CA ILE A 302 9.83 -8.56 -22.62
C ILE A 302 9.95 -7.04 -22.46
N LEU A 303 9.05 -6.31 -23.09
CA LEU A 303 8.83 -4.88 -22.85
C LEU A 303 7.68 -4.71 -21.87
N VAL A 304 7.95 -4.06 -20.74
CA VAL A 304 6.94 -3.71 -19.73
C VAL A 304 6.80 -2.19 -19.69
N GLU A 305 5.61 -1.69 -20.05
CA GLU A 305 5.39 -0.26 -20.27
C GLU A 305 4.76 0.42 -19.05
N GLY A 306 5.16 1.67 -18.78
CA GLY A 306 4.51 2.64 -17.90
C GLY A 306 4.06 2.07 -16.55
N ARG A 307 2.75 2.09 -16.32
CA ARG A 307 2.16 1.61 -15.05
C ARG A 307 2.42 0.12 -14.79
N ALA A 308 2.47 -0.71 -15.83
CA ALA A 308 2.79 -2.13 -15.67
C ALA A 308 4.21 -2.33 -15.12
N SER A 309 5.18 -1.52 -15.56
CA SER A 309 6.54 -1.57 -15.05
C SER A 309 6.60 -1.18 -13.57
N ALA A 310 5.94 -0.09 -13.18
CA ALA A 310 5.87 0.32 -11.78
C ALA A 310 5.20 -0.76 -10.90
N GLU A 311 4.13 -1.40 -11.39
CA GLU A 311 3.44 -2.48 -10.69
C GLU A 311 4.30 -3.75 -10.59
N LEU A 312 5.02 -4.12 -11.65
CA LEU A 312 5.97 -5.24 -11.62
C LEU A 312 7.04 -5.02 -10.56
N LEU A 313 7.67 -3.84 -10.55
CA LEU A 313 8.71 -3.50 -9.59
C LEU A 313 8.18 -3.44 -8.15
N ARG A 314 6.94 -2.95 -7.95
CA ARG A 314 6.26 -3.00 -6.65
C ARG A 314 6.13 -4.42 -6.12
N GLN A 315 5.75 -5.38 -6.98
CA GLN A 315 5.52 -6.75 -6.55
C GLN A 315 6.80 -7.59 -6.44
N THR A 316 7.86 -7.24 -7.18
CA THR A 316 9.01 -8.13 -7.33
C THR A 316 10.33 -7.53 -6.83
N LEU A 317 10.62 -6.25 -7.08
CA LEU A 317 11.84 -5.58 -6.61
C LEU A 317 11.67 -4.99 -5.20
N ALA A 318 10.58 -4.27 -4.94
CA ALA A 318 10.38 -3.59 -3.67
C ALA A 318 10.50 -4.53 -2.45
N PRO A 319 9.92 -5.75 -2.44
CA PRO A 319 10.09 -6.68 -1.33
C PRO A 319 11.53 -7.11 -1.05
N LEU A 320 12.40 -7.10 -2.05
CA LEU A 320 13.82 -7.44 -1.92
C LEU A 320 14.64 -6.35 -1.22
N LEU A 321 14.14 -5.12 -1.22
CA LEU A 321 14.78 -3.94 -0.63
C LEU A 321 14.40 -3.72 0.85
N LEU A 322 13.52 -4.56 1.41
CA LEU A 322 13.01 -4.46 2.77
C LEU A 322 13.81 -5.38 3.71
N ALA A 323 14.46 -4.81 4.73
CA ALA A 323 15.22 -5.59 5.72
C ALA A 323 14.28 -6.27 6.74
N ARG A 324 13.64 -7.36 6.33
CA ARG A 324 12.73 -8.13 7.18
C ARG A 324 13.46 -9.22 7.93
N ARG A 325 13.29 -9.28 9.26
CA ARG A 325 13.78 -10.36 10.10
C ARG A 325 12.67 -11.35 10.39
N ALA A 326 12.85 -12.60 9.99
CA ALA A 326 11.91 -13.66 10.30
C ALA A 326 11.74 -13.81 11.83
N PRO A 327 10.53 -13.99 12.36
CA PRO A 327 10.33 -14.25 13.77
C PRO A 327 10.91 -15.63 14.15
N ASP A 328 11.38 -15.74 15.37
CA ASP A 328 11.66 -17.03 15.98
C ASP A 328 10.36 -17.75 16.34
N ALA A 329 10.40 -19.05 16.55
CA ALA A 329 9.21 -19.82 16.88
C ALA A 329 9.54 -20.95 17.86
N GLU A 330 8.56 -21.25 18.72
CA GLU A 330 8.58 -22.41 19.61
C GLU A 330 8.67 -23.71 18.80
N ASN A 331 7.98 -23.78 17.66
CA ASN A 331 8.08 -24.88 16.71
C ASN A 331 8.45 -24.36 15.31
N THR A 332 9.57 -24.82 14.78
CA THR A 332 10.08 -24.40 13.46
C THR A 332 9.15 -24.74 12.29
N ARG A 333 8.22 -25.71 12.44
CA ARG A 333 7.24 -26.03 11.40
C ARG A 333 6.23 -24.87 11.19
N PHE A 334 5.83 -24.19 12.26
CA PHE A 334 4.93 -23.02 12.16
C PHE A 334 5.64 -21.78 11.58
N ALA A 335 6.96 -21.67 11.75
CA ALA A 335 7.74 -20.59 11.19
C ALA A 335 8.01 -20.72 9.69
N ARG A 336 7.86 -21.92 9.10
CA ARG A 336 8.21 -22.14 7.68
C ARG A 336 7.41 -21.29 6.70
N GLY A 337 6.14 -21.04 6.98
CA GLY A 337 5.28 -20.16 6.15
C GLY A 337 5.53 -18.66 6.34
N GLN A 338 6.17 -18.26 7.44
CA GLN A 338 6.45 -16.86 7.79
C GLN A 338 7.94 -16.48 7.68
N ARG A 339 8.80 -17.42 7.29
CA ARG A 339 10.24 -17.20 7.08
C ARG A 339 10.51 -16.49 5.76
N GLN A 340 9.96 -15.31 5.59
CA GLN A 340 10.39 -14.42 4.52
C GLN A 340 11.58 -13.58 5.03
N GLY A 341 12.78 -14.14 4.94
CA GLY A 341 13.99 -13.36 5.08
C GLY A 341 14.17 -12.44 3.86
N THR A 342 15.03 -11.46 3.98
CA THR A 342 15.39 -10.56 2.87
C THR A 342 16.55 -11.16 2.08
N PRO A 343 16.35 -11.64 0.84
CA PRO A 343 17.46 -12.22 0.04
C PRO A 343 18.60 -11.23 -0.19
N PHE A 344 18.30 -9.94 -0.21
CA PHE A 344 19.29 -8.87 -0.44
C PHE A 344 20.12 -8.52 0.80
N LEU A 345 19.80 -8.99 1.98
CA LEU A 345 20.60 -8.72 3.18
C LEU A 345 22.08 -9.16 3.03
N THR A 346 22.30 -10.26 2.31
CA THR A 346 23.66 -10.78 2.01
C THR A 346 24.25 -10.22 0.73
N ARG A 347 23.54 -9.30 0.07
CA ARG A 347 23.95 -8.70 -1.21
C ARG A 347 24.41 -7.24 -1.09
N ILE A 348 24.48 -6.68 0.11
CA ILE A 348 24.99 -5.33 0.34
C ILE A 348 26.42 -5.23 -0.21
N GLY A 349 26.68 -4.20 -1.03
CA GLY A 349 27.94 -3.99 -1.77
C GLY A 349 28.03 -4.74 -3.10
N LEU A 350 27.13 -5.69 -3.38
CA LEU A 350 27.12 -6.47 -4.62
C LEU A 350 26.19 -5.84 -5.67
N ARG A 351 26.43 -6.18 -6.93
CA ARG A 351 25.58 -5.79 -8.05
C ARG A 351 24.26 -6.56 -8.00
N VAL A 352 23.13 -5.81 -8.00
CA VAL A 352 21.76 -6.34 -7.95
C VAL A 352 20.89 -5.85 -9.10
N LEU A 353 21.28 -4.75 -9.75
CA LEU A 353 20.66 -4.20 -10.96
C LEU A 353 21.72 -3.99 -12.06
N SER A 354 21.28 -3.64 -13.26
CA SER A 354 22.18 -3.16 -14.32
C SER A 354 22.91 -1.88 -13.86
N ASP A 355 24.15 -1.69 -14.30
CA ASP A 355 25.07 -0.63 -13.80
C ASP A 355 24.56 0.79 -14.06
N SER A 356 23.66 0.98 -15.03
CA SER A 356 23.02 2.27 -15.31
C SER A 356 21.92 2.64 -14.31
N PHE A 357 21.51 1.73 -13.41
CA PHE A 357 20.36 1.96 -12.53
C PHE A 357 20.75 2.47 -11.15
N ALA A 358 19.89 3.35 -10.64
CA ALA A 358 19.86 3.80 -9.25
C ALA A 358 18.43 3.63 -8.69
N VAL A 359 18.35 3.26 -7.42
CA VAL A 359 17.08 3.12 -6.69
C VAL A 359 17.18 3.87 -5.37
N SER A 360 16.18 4.68 -5.07
CA SER A 360 16.04 5.38 -3.79
C SER A 360 14.62 5.24 -3.26
N ASP A 361 14.44 5.32 -1.95
CA ASP A 361 13.15 5.59 -1.32
C ASP A 361 13.18 6.99 -0.73
N THR A 362 12.21 7.83 -1.12
CA THR A 362 12.19 9.26 -0.81
C THR A 362 10.84 9.67 -0.22
N PRO A 363 10.55 9.30 1.04
CA PRO A 363 9.28 9.65 1.69
C PRO A 363 9.06 11.15 1.85
N SER A 364 10.08 11.99 1.67
CA SER A 364 9.97 13.45 1.66
C SER A 364 9.33 14.01 0.39
N LEU A 365 9.26 13.25 -0.71
CA LEU A 365 8.73 13.69 -2.01
C LEU A 365 7.20 13.78 -1.97
N LYS A 366 6.67 15.00 -2.08
CA LYS A 366 5.22 15.28 -1.99
C LYS A 366 4.50 15.28 -3.33
N GLU A 367 5.22 15.58 -4.40
CA GLU A 367 4.64 15.76 -5.74
C GLU A 367 5.60 15.22 -6.81
N TYR A 368 5.05 14.63 -7.84
CA TYR A 368 5.78 14.19 -9.03
C TYR A 368 4.98 14.59 -10.28
N GLU A 369 5.59 15.42 -11.14
CA GLU A 369 4.98 15.95 -12.39
C GLU A 369 3.58 16.55 -12.17
N GLY A 370 3.42 17.37 -11.13
CA GLY A 370 2.16 18.04 -10.79
C GLY A 370 1.10 17.13 -10.17
N ARG A 371 1.46 15.89 -9.79
CA ARG A 371 0.55 14.93 -9.16
C ARG A 371 0.99 14.64 -7.72
N PRO A 372 0.06 14.59 -6.75
CA PRO A 372 0.36 14.20 -5.39
C PRO A 372 0.96 12.80 -5.31
N VAL A 373 1.94 12.62 -4.42
CA VAL A 373 2.58 11.33 -4.13
C VAL A 373 2.01 10.81 -2.82
N ALA A 374 1.19 9.76 -2.90
CA ALA A 374 0.46 9.25 -1.73
C ALA A 374 1.37 8.53 -0.71
N GLY A 375 2.57 8.14 -1.11
CA GLY A 375 3.54 7.45 -0.26
C GLY A 375 4.35 8.35 0.67
N THR A 376 4.13 9.67 0.64
CA THR A 376 4.87 10.63 1.47
C THR A 376 4.46 10.55 2.94
N TYR A 377 5.44 10.62 3.84
CA TYR A 377 5.21 10.70 5.29
C TYR A 377 6.45 11.32 5.98
N VAL A 378 6.33 11.70 7.24
CA VAL A 378 7.39 12.36 8.01
C VAL A 378 7.95 11.46 9.09
N VAL A 379 7.09 10.68 9.72
CA VAL A 379 7.41 9.74 10.80
C VAL A 379 6.76 8.41 10.48
N ASP A 380 7.47 7.33 10.71
CA ASP A 380 6.92 5.98 10.55
C ASP A 380 6.03 5.57 11.75
N ASP A 381 5.40 4.41 11.67
CA ASP A 381 4.47 3.92 12.69
C ASP A 381 5.20 3.44 13.97
N GLU A 382 6.55 3.42 13.97
CA GLU A 382 7.38 3.07 15.13
C GLU A 382 8.01 4.32 15.80
N GLY A 383 7.63 5.51 15.35
CA GLY A 383 8.08 6.78 15.92
C GLY A 383 9.46 7.26 15.43
N VAL A 384 9.91 6.80 14.29
CA VAL A 384 11.20 7.19 13.71
C VAL A 384 11.00 8.16 12.53
N LEU A 385 11.82 9.21 12.46
CA LEU A 385 11.81 10.13 11.31
C LEU A 385 12.14 9.37 10.03
N ALA A 386 11.28 9.52 9.04
CA ALA A 386 11.52 9.00 7.70
C ALA A 386 12.75 9.67 7.07
N LYS A 387 13.64 8.87 6.51
CA LYS A 387 14.84 9.33 5.81
C LYS A 387 14.73 9.01 4.34
N ASP A 388 15.19 9.92 3.50
CA ASP A 388 15.43 9.62 2.09
C ASP A 388 16.65 8.68 2.01
N VAL A 389 16.50 7.52 1.40
CA VAL A 389 17.50 6.46 1.41
C VAL A 389 17.90 6.09 -0.02
N THR A 390 19.19 6.18 -0.34
CA THR A 390 19.75 5.58 -1.57
C THR A 390 19.95 4.09 -1.34
N LEU A 391 19.16 3.26 -2.00
CA LEU A 391 19.16 1.80 -1.86
C LEU A 391 20.14 1.13 -2.83
N VAL A 392 20.14 1.59 -4.08
CA VAL A 392 21.03 1.09 -5.13
C VAL A 392 21.69 2.26 -5.85
N GLU A 393 23.00 2.19 -6.02
CA GLU A 393 23.78 3.16 -6.78
C GLU A 393 24.64 2.42 -7.81
N LYS A 394 24.56 2.84 -9.09
CA LYS A 394 25.27 2.19 -10.19
C LYS A 394 25.12 0.66 -10.16
N GLY A 395 23.88 0.19 -10.04
CA GLY A 395 23.53 -1.21 -9.96
C GLY A 395 23.94 -1.95 -8.69
N ARG A 396 24.68 -1.32 -7.75
CA ARG A 396 25.16 -1.95 -6.51
C ARG A 396 24.25 -1.60 -5.34
N LEU A 397 23.91 -2.61 -4.55
CA LEU A 397 23.13 -2.43 -3.34
C LEU A 397 23.95 -1.71 -2.27
N VAL A 398 23.48 -0.54 -1.83
CA VAL A 398 24.13 0.28 -0.80
C VAL A 398 23.61 -0.08 0.59
N THR A 399 22.30 -0.17 0.73
CA THR A 399 21.61 -0.50 1.99
C THR A 399 20.20 -0.99 1.71
N LEU A 400 19.43 -1.26 2.77
CA LEU A 400 18.03 -1.67 2.73
C LEU A 400 17.17 -0.73 3.58
N LEU A 401 15.88 -0.74 3.36
CA LEU A 401 14.91 -0.09 4.25
C LEU A 401 14.81 -0.88 5.55
N THR A 402 14.79 -0.17 6.68
CA THR A 402 14.82 -0.76 8.03
C THR A 402 13.73 -0.19 8.92
N SER A 403 13.29 -0.99 9.89
CA SER A 403 12.46 -0.60 11.03
C SER A 403 13.27 -0.69 12.33
N ARG A 404 12.61 -0.51 13.46
CA ARG A 404 13.23 -0.70 14.78
C ARG A 404 13.57 -2.16 15.11
N THR A 405 13.36 -3.08 14.18
CA THR A 405 13.83 -4.46 14.28
C THR A 405 15.23 -4.58 13.66
N PRO A 406 16.31 -4.66 14.45
CA PRO A 406 17.67 -4.75 13.93
C PRO A 406 17.92 -5.97 13.04
N GLN A 407 18.75 -5.77 12.02
CA GLN A 407 19.24 -6.81 11.14
C GLN A 407 20.78 -6.84 11.17
N LYS A 408 21.38 -7.94 10.71
CA LYS A 408 22.83 -8.04 10.60
C LYS A 408 23.37 -6.88 9.75
N ASN A 409 24.28 -6.09 10.32
CA ASN A 409 24.88 -4.89 9.71
C ASN A 409 23.93 -3.70 9.50
N LEU A 410 22.66 -3.80 9.92
CA LEU A 410 21.64 -2.76 9.83
C LEU A 410 20.95 -2.64 11.19
N LEU A 411 21.63 -1.99 12.15
CA LEU A 411 21.22 -2.00 13.56
C LEU A 411 20.22 -0.91 13.92
N GLN A 412 20.12 0.15 13.10
CA GLN A 412 19.27 1.31 13.34
C GLN A 412 18.15 1.39 12.31
N SER A 413 17.03 1.95 12.72
CA SER A 413 15.94 2.27 11.80
C SER A 413 16.28 3.46 10.90
N ASN A 414 15.85 3.40 9.64
CA ASN A 414 15.86 4.55 8.74
C ASN A 414 14.45 5.12 8.50
N GLY A 415 13.51 4.78 9.40
CA GLY A 415 12.17 5.35 9.42
C GLY A 415 11.22 4.72 8.38
N HIS A 416 11.31 3.41 8.20
CA HIS A 416 10.43 2.68 7.26
C HIS A 416 9.62 1.56 7.93
N GLY A 417 9.44 1.63 9.26
CA GLY A 417 8.53 0.75 10.02
C GLY A 417 7.08 1.18 9.82
N ARG A 418 6.34 0.54 8.89
CA ARG A 418 4.96 0.91 8.56
C ARG A 418 4.07 -0.33 8.43
N GLY A 419 2.82 -0.25 8.91
CA GLY A 419 1.86 -1.35 8.87
C GLY A 419 2.36 -2.60 9.61
N GLY A 420 3.07 -2.42 10.72
CA GLY A 420 3.63 -3.51 11.53
C GLY A 420 4.83 -4.22 10.90
N ASN A 421 5.42 -3.70 9.83
CA ASN A 421 6.59 -4.26 9.15
C ASN A 421 7.41 -3.17 8.45
N VAL A 422 8.55 -3.54 7.84
CA VAL A 422 9.27 -2.63 6.94
C VAL A 422 8.49 -2.49 5.63
N GLN A 423 8.28 -1.25 5.17
CA GLN A 423 7.60 -0.92 3.91
C GLN A 423 8.33 0.20 3.17
N THR A 424 8.10 0.28 1.85
CA THR A 424 8.49 1.45 1.05
C THR A 424 7.60 2.64 1.35
N GLY A 425 8.15 3.84 1.23
CA GLY A 425 7.41 5.09 1.13
C GLY A 425 7.20 5.48 -0.32
N VAL A 426 8.22 6.10 -0.92
CA VAL A 426 8.23 6.54 -2.32
C VAL A 426 9.45 5.94 -3.02
N LEU A 427 9.29 4.74 -3.55
CA LEU A 427 10.34 4.02 -4.27
C LEU A 427 10.53 4.64 -5.66
N GLN A 428 11.72 5.13 -5.95
CA GLN A 428 12.09 5.67 -7.24
C GLN A 428 13.14 4.80 -7.93
N VAL A 429 12.86 4.40 -9.17
CA VAL A 429 13.81 3.70 -10.05
C VAL A 429 14.19 4.61 -11.20
N ARG A 430 15.48 4.76 -11.46
CA ARG A 430 16.03 5.63 -12.53
C ARG A 430 17.16 4.92 -13.25
N SER A 431 17.30 5.20 -14.55
CA SER A 431 18.48 4.84 -15.34
C SER A 431 19.22 6.11 -15.79
N THR A 432 20.53 6.05 -15.82
CA THR A 432 21.39 7.11 -16.35
C THR A 432 21.61 7.02 -17.86
N GLN A 433 21.14 5.94 -18.49
CA GLN A 433 21.27 5.65 -19.93
C GLN A 433 19.90 5.44 -20.58
N ALA A 434 18.86 6.06 -20.00
CA ALA A 434 17.49 5.94 -20.50
C ALA A 434 17.34 6.59 -21.89
N ILE A 435 16.38 6.07 -22.69
CA ILE A 435 15.99 6.59 -23.99
C ILE A 435 14.53 7.06 -23.98
N PRO A 436 14.11 7.96 -24.89
CA PRO A 436 12.69 8.34 -24.99
C PRO A 436 11.77 7.14 -25.14
N ALA A 437 10.63 7.11 -24.42
CA ALA A 437 9.68 5.99 -24.46
C ALA A 437 9.21 5.66 -25.89
N SER A 438 9.14 6.66 -26.78
CA SER A 438 8.81 6.47 -28.19
C SER A 438 9.81 5.57 -28.96
N GLN A 439 11.05 5.47 -28.48
CA GLN A 439 12.11 4.64 -29.11
C GLN A 439 12.18 3.22 -28.50
N LEU A 440 11.59 3.01 -27.32
CA LEU A 440 11.66 1.72 -26.62
C LEU A 440 11.08 0.56 -27.43
N LYS A 441 9.93 0.76 -28.06
CA LYS A 441 9.31 -0.28 -28.88
C LYS A 441 10.20 -0.68 -30.06
N GLN A 442 10.80 0.30 -30.76
CA GLN A 442 11.73 0.02 -31.84
C GLN A 442 12.94 -0.79 -31.37
N LYS A 443 13.54 -0.36 -30.26
CA LYS A 443 14.66 -1.07 -29.63
C LYS A 443 14.29 -2.50 -29.26
N TYR A 444 13.10 -2.70 -28.74
CA TYR A 444 12.57 -4.02 -28.40
C TYR A 444 12.39 -4.91 -29.63
N LEU A 445 11.84 -4.38 -30.74
CA LEU A 445 11.70 -5.13 -31.98
C LEU A 445 13.05 -5.49 -32.61
N GLU A 446 14.05 -4.63 -32.52
CA GLU A 446 15.42 -4.91 -32.92
C GLU A 446 16.02 -6.06 -32.10
N LEU A 447 15.78 -6.07 -30.79
CA LEU A 447 16.23 -7.15 -29.89
C LEU A 447 15.61 -8.49 -30.26
N LEU A 448 14.30 -8.53 -30.56
CA LEU A 448 13.63 -9.75 -31.03
C LEU A 448 14.28 -10.30 -32.29
N LYS A 449 14.67 -9.42 -33.26
CA LYS A 449 15.38 -9.83 -34.49
C LYS A 449 16.77 -10.40 -34.18
N VAL A 450 17.54 -9.71 -33.31
CA VAL A 450 18.89 -10.13 -32.96
C VAL A 450 18.88 -11.48 -32.24
N GLN A 451 17.89 -11.73 -31.40
CA GLN A 451 17.71 -12.99 -30.68
C GLN A 451 16.93 -14.06 -31.46
N GLU A 452 16.60 -13.78 -32.74
CA GLU A 452 15.86 -14.68 -33.62
C GLU A 452 14.55 -15.19 -33.01
N LYS A 453 13.88 -14.34 -32.19
CA LYS A 453 12.60 -14.68 -31.56
C LYS A 453 11.47 -14.47 -32.60
N PRO A 454 10.59 -15.46 -32.82
CA PRO A 454 9.46 -15.31 -33.77
C PRO A 454 8.42 -14.30 -33.29
N PHE A 455 8.33 -14.06 -32.00
CA PHE A 455 7.47 -13.06 -31.36
C PHE A 455 8.03 -12.67 -29.95
N GLY A 456 7.40 -11.68 -29.35
CA GLY A 456 7.62 -11.29 -27.96
C GLY A 456 6.35 -10.72 -27.36
N TYR A 457 6.43 -10.22 -26.13
CA TYR A 457 5.29 -9.62 -25.42
C TYR A 457 5.58 -8.18 -24.99
N ILE A 458 4.57 -7.32 -25.17
CA ILE A 458 4.51 -5.99 -24.57
C ILE A 458 3.42 -6.01 -23.51
N VAL A 459 3.79 -5.74 -22.25
CA VAL A 459 2.87 -5.76 -21.10
C VAL A 459 2.52 -4.33 -20.71
N ARG A 460 1.23 -3.96 -20.79
CA ARG A 460 0.71 -2.62 -20.54
C ARG A 460 -0.03 -2.49 -19.22
N SER A 461 -0.56 -3.61 -18.70
CA SER A 461 -1.22 -3.64 -17.39
C SER A 461 -1.00 -4.96 -16.66
N ILE A 462 -0.79 -4.87 -15.36
CA ILE A 462 -0.59 -5.99 -14.43
C ILE A 462 -1.59 -5.84 -13.29
N ALA A 463 -2.17 -6.95 -12.86
CA ALA A 463 -3.08 -6.97 -11.71
C ALA A 463 -2.32 -6.65 -10.41
N GLY A 464 -2.88 -5.78 -9.59
CA GLY A 464 -2.40 -5.58 -8.23
C GLY A 464 -2.71 -6.80 -7.34
N PRO A 465 -2.01 -6.96 -6.21
CA PRO A 465 -2.36 -7.97 -5.23
C PRO A 465 -3.81 -7.80 -4.76
N GLY A 466 -4.60 -8.87 -4.86
CA GLY A 466 -6.03 -8.86 -4.51
C GLY A 466 -6.99 -8.41 -5.61
N ASP A 467 -6.50 -7.97 -6.76
CA ASP A 467 -7.36 -7.55 -7.90
C ASP A 467 -7.95 -8.73 -8.67
N VAL A 468 -7.36 -9.91 -8.56
CA VAL A 468 -7.80 -11.11 -9.28
C VAL A 468 -8.16 -12.22 -8.29
N VAL A 469 -9.39 -12.70 -8.36
CA VAL A 469 -9.86 -13.87 -7.61
C VAL A 469 -9.48 -15.14 -8.39
N GLY A 470 -8.79 -16.08 -7.75
CA GLY A 470 -8.50 -17.39 -8.36
C GLY A 470 -7.12 -17.52 -9.03
N GLY A 471 -6.26 -16.50 -8.97
CA GLY A 471 -4.84 -16.65 -9.30
C GLY A 471 -4.22 -17.68 -8.35
N GLY A 472 -3.92 -18.89 -8.86
CA GLY A 472 -3.42 -20.00 -8.05
C GLY A 472 -2.25 -19.61 -7.17
N VAL A 473 -2.12 -20.25 -6.02
CA VAL A 473 -0.99 -20.09 -5.10
C VAL A 473 0.30 -20.47 -5.85
N GLY A 474 1.18 -19.49 -6.07
CA GLY A 474 2.45 -19.66 -6.77
C GLY A 474 2.49 -19.02 -8.16
N GLY A 475 3.66 -18.55 -8.58
CA GLY A 475 3.95 -17.85 -9.85
C GLY A 475 3.92 -16.32 -9.72
N GLY A 476 4.41 -15.62 -10.75
CA GLY A 476 4.56 -14.17 -10.78
C GLY A 476 3.27 -13.39 -11.04
N PRO A 477 3.37 -12.07 -11.22
CA PRO A 477 2.24 -11.17 -11.45
C PRO A 477 1.41 -11.52 -12.68
N ILE A 478 0.08 -11.34 -12.60
CA ILE A 478 -0.86 -11.64 -13.69
C ILE A 478 -0.94 -10.44 -14.65
N MET A 479 -0.84 -10.71 -15.95
CA MET A 479 -0.94 -9.72 -17.01
C MET A 479 -2.42 -9.48 -17.35
N LEU A 480 -2.87 -8.23 -17.23
CA LEU A 480 -4.23 -7.82 -17.59
C LEU A 480 -4.28 -7.32 -19.04
N ASP A 481 -3.33 -6.49 -19.44
CA ASP A 481 -3.23 -5.98 -20.80
C ASP A 481 -1.87 -6.34 -21.38
N VAL A 482 -1.89 -7.26 -22.34
CA VAL A 482 -0.69 -7.80 -22.97
C VAL A 482 -0.95 -8.05 -24.45
N VAL A 483 0.02 -7.69 -25.27
CA VAL A 483 -0.01 -7.95 -26.71
C VAL A 483 1.18 -8.81 -27.12
N LYS A 484 0.91 -9.79 -27.96
CA LYS A 484 1.93 -10.53 -28.73
C LYS A 484 2.39 -9.64 -29.87
N VAL A 485 3.70 -9.46 -30.03
CA VAL A 485 4.26 -8.63 -31.09
C VAL A 485 5.29 -9.44 -31.91
N THR A 486 5.19 -9.37 -33.23
CA THR A 486 6.17 -9.97 -34.13
C THR A 486 7.31 -8.98 -34.49
N PRO A 487 8.48 -9.44 -34.91
CA PRO A 487 9.63 -8.56 -35.21
C PRO A 487 9.39 -7.48 -36.27
N ASP A 488 8.32 -7.62 -37.09
CA ASP A 488 7.84 -6.60 -38.05
C ASP A 488 6.94 -5.54 -37.39
N GLY A 489 6.62 -5.70 -36.11
CA GLY A 489 5.86 -4.74 -35.32
C GLY A 489 4.35 -4.95 -35.27
N LYS A 490 3.83 -6.06 -35.87
CA LYS A 490 2.41 -6.42 -35.79
C LYS A 490 2.07 -6.82 -34.37
N GLU A 491 1.02 -6.19 -33.79
CA GLU A 491 0.50 -6.47 -32.45
C GLU A 491 -0.81 -7.27 -32.53
N GLU A 492 -0.93 -8.28 -31.68
CA GLU A 492 -2.13 -9.07 -31.48
C GLU A 492 -2.47 -9.15 -30.00
N PRO A 493 -3.68 -8.70 -29.55
CA PRO A 493 -4.10 -8.87 -28.17
C PRO A 493 -4.18 -10.35 -27.81
N VAL A 494 -3.67 -10.69 -26.61
CA VAL A 494 -3.74 -12.05 -26.06
C VAL A 494 -4.21 -11.99 -24.61
N ARG A 495 -4.59 -13.13 -24.03
CA ARG A 495 -5.09 -13.26 -22.66
C ARG A 495 -4.53 -14.49 -21.96
N GLY A 496 -4.83 -14.62 -20.67
CA GLY A 496 -4.50 -15.82 -19.90
C GLY A 496 -3.01 -15.99 -19.62
N LEU A 497 -2.27 -14.90 -19.43
CA LEU A 497 -0.83 -14.91 -19.20
C LEU A 497 -0.46 -14.30 -17.83
N ARG A 498 0.62 -14.82 -17.28
CA ARG A 498 1.31 -14.32 -16.10
C ARG A 498 2.82 -14.39 -16.28
N PHE A 499 3.55 -13.64 -15.51
CA PHE A 499 4.98 -13.90 -15.37
C PHE A 499 5.19 -15.25 -14.68
N GLY A 500 6.24 -15.98 -15.06
CA GLY A 500 6.78 -17.08 -14.29
C GLY A 500 7.38 -16.59 -12.98
N ASP A 501 8.27 -17.38 -12.40
CA ASP A 501 9.07 -16.91 -11.27
C ASP A 501 9.94 -15.73 -11.74
N VAL A 502 9.96 -14.64 -10.95
CA VAL A 502 10.79 -13.47 -11.22
C VAL A 502 11.96 -13.47 -10.22
N PRO A 503 13.05 -14.20 -10.51
CA PRO A 503 14.20 -14.25 -9.64
C PRO A 503 14.92 -12.89 -9.59
N SER A 504 15.58 -12.59 -8.48
CA SER A 504 16.27 -11.31 -8.31
C SER A 504 17.37 -11.03 -9.34
N THR A 505 17.82 -12.05 -10.07
CA THR A 505 18.80 -11.93 -11.14
C THR A 505 18.28 -11.18 -12.36
N VAL A 506 16.97 -11.24 -12.64
CA VAL A 506 16.33 -10.57 -13.77
C VAL A 506 16.62 -9.05 -13.81
N PHE A 507 16.76 -8.42 -12.63
CA PHE A 507 17.03 -6.99 -12.56
C PHE A 507 18.45 -6.60 -12.97
N ARG A 508 19.42 -7.53 -12.99
CA ARG A 508 20.77 -7.28 -13.50
C ARG A 508 20.81 -7.26 -15.03
N ASP A 509 19.81 -7.87 -15.63
CA ASP A 509 19.73 -8.14 -17.05
C ASP A 509 18.65 -7.25 -17.72
N ILE A 510 18.39 -6.06 -17.13
CA ILE A 510 17.60 -5.00 -17.75
C ILE A 510 18.46 -4.35 -18.82
N ILE A 511 17.98 -4.37 -20.07
CA ILE A 511 18.70 -3.86 -21.24
C ILE A 511 18.50 -2.36 -21.40
N GLU A 512 17.24 -1.89 -21.27
CA GLU A 512 16.89 -0.51 -21.59
C GLU A 512 15.78 0.01 -20.68
N ALA A 513 15.74 1.33 -20.49
CA ALA A 513 14.72 2.04 -19.73
C ALA A 513 14.25 3.29 -20.46
N SER A 514 13.01 3.71 -20.25
CA SER A 514 12.51 5.00 -20.74
C SER A 514 13.02 6.17 -19.87
N GLU A 515 13.16 7.36 -20.49
CA GLU A 515 13.37 8.61 -19.78
C GLU A 515 12.14 8.97 -18.94
N GLU A 516 10.95 8.80 -19.53
CA GLU A 516 9.68 9.04 -18.89
C GLU A 516 9.41 7.97 -17.83
N ARG A 517 8.99 8.43 -16.64
CA ARG A 517 8.67 7.55 -15.52
C ARG A 517 7.21 7.70 -15.13
N THR A 518 6.61 6.64 -14.68
CA THR A 518 5.20 6.60 -14.27
C THR A 518 5.08 6.54 -12.76
N LEU A 519 4.25 7.41 -12.18
CA LEU A 519 3.83 7.35 -10.78
C LEU A 519 2.71 6.33 -10.60
N LEU A 520 2.93 5.37 -9.72
CA LEU A 520 1.95 4.42 -9.21
C LEU A 520 1.78 4.65 -7.72
N ASN A 521 0.66 5.24 -7.31
CA ASN A 521 0.22 5.24 -5.91
C ASN A 521 -0.53 3.93 -5.61
N TYR A 522 -0.29 3.33 -4.44
CA TYR A 522 -0.98 2.13 -4.00
C TYR A 522 -1.20 2.13 -2.48
N ARG A 523 -2.19 1.39 -2.03
CA ARG A 523 -2.56 1.29 -0.62
C ARG A 523 -1.76 0.19 0.08
N ILE A 524 -1.20 0.48 1.25
CA ILE A 524 -0.60 -0.49 2.17
C ILE A 524 -1.69 -1.06 3.09
N ASN A 525 -2.46 -0.17 3.71
CA ASN A 525 -3.62 -0.47 4.53
C ASN A 525 -4.69 0.63 4.38
N VAL A 526 -5.72 0.64 5.20
CA VAL A 526 -6.83 1.61 5.09
C VAL A 526 -6.41 3.07 5.32
N ALA A 527 -5.36 3.31 6.10
CA ALA A 527 -4.89 4.64 6.46
C ALA A 527 -3.53 5.01 5.83
N ALA A 528 -2.82 4.05 5.25
CA ALA A 528 -1.47 4.26 4.72
C ALA A 528 -1.34 3.85 3.26
N SER A 529 -0.62 4.65 2.50
CA SER A 529 -0.29 4.43 1.09
C SER A 529 1.22 4.45 0.86
N ALA A 530 1.64 3.93 -0.29
CA ALA A 530 3.01 4.03 -0.78
C ALA A 530 3.00 4.33 -2.28
N SER A 531 4.16 4.64 -2.83
CA SER A 531 4.29 5.00 -4.23
C SER A 531 5.50 4.34 -4.88
N VAL A 532 5.40 4.06 -6.18
CA VAL A 532 6.52 3.69 -7.04
C VAL A 532 6.58 4.64 -8.22
N ILE A 533 7.76 5.18 -8.51
CA ILE A 533 8.03 6.00 -9.69
C ILE A 533 9.07 5.25 -10.51
N ALA A 534 8.68 4.73 -11.66
CA ALA A 534 9.51 3.85 -12.45
C ALA A 534 9.39 4.10 -13.96
N PRO A 535 10.47 3.85 -14.74
CA PRO A 535 10.45 3.89 -16.19
C PRO A 535 9.80 2.63 -16.78
N SER A 536 9.44 2.69 -18.06
CA SER A 536 9.23 1.48 -18.85
C SER A 536 10.55 0.74 -19.03
N LEU A 537 10.53 -0.60 -19.07
CA LEU A 537 11.73 -1.43 -19.03
C LEU A 537 11.69 -2.51 -20.12
N ILE A 538 12.85 -2.75 -20.75
CA ILE A 538 13.12 -3.95 -21.55
C ILE A 538 13.99 -4.89 -20.73
N PHE A 539 13.46 -6.07 -20.43
CA PHE A 539 14.19 -7.16 -19.83
C PHE A 539 14.79 -8.07 -20.91
N GLU A 540 16.00 -8.56 -20.69
CA GLU A 540 16.69 -9.46 -21.63
C GLU A 540 15.98 -10.81 -21.74
N GLU A 541 15.59 -11.36 -20.59
CA GLU A 541 14.90 -12.64 -20.51
C GLU A 541 13.94 -12.66 -19.34
N MET A 542 12.69 -12.97 -19.62
CA MET A 542 11.67 -13.27 -18.62
C MET A 542 10.82 -14.45 -19.08
N GLU A 543 10.35 -15.24 -18.12
CA GLU A 543 9.43 -16.34 -18.36
C GLU A 543 7.99 -15.86 -18.31
N VAL A 544 7.18 -16.24 -19.30
CA VAL A 544 5.74 -16.04 -19.37
C VAL A 544 5.05 -17.40 -19.38
N GLN A 545 4.10 -17.57 -18.49
CA GLN A 545 3.33 -18.81 -18.31
C GLN A 545 1.85 -18.53 -18.52
N ARG A 546 1.10 -19.57 -18.84
CA ARG A 546 -0.35 -19.49 -18.86
C ARG A 546 -0.92 -19.43 -17.45
N THR A 547 -1.97 -18.62 -17.27
CA THR A 547 -2.74 -18.63 -16.03
C THR A 547 -3.52 -19.95 -15.93
N ARG A 548 -3.65 -20.49 -14.72
CA ARG A 548 -4.59 -21.59 -14.44
C ARG A 548 -5.93 -20.96 -14.13
N GLU A 549 -6.78 -20.80 -15.13
CA GLU A 549 -8.09 -20.23 -14.96
C GLU A 549 -9.11 -21.29 -14.52
N ILE A 550 -10.04 -20.87 -13.66
CA ILE A 550 -11.21 -21.69 -13.36
C ILE A 550 -12.19 -21.50 -14.51
N VAL A 551 -12.33 -22.51 -15.34
CA VAL A 551 -13.30 -22.52 -16.43
C VAL A 551 -14.70 -22.75 -15.86
N GLN A 552 -15.61 -21.82 -16.09
CA GLN A 552 -17.01 -21.92 -15.71
C GLN A 552 -17.88 -22.20 -16.95
N LYS A 553 -18.94 -22.99 -16.78
CA LYS A 553 -19.93 -23.11 -17.84
C LYS A 553 -20.64 -21.76 -18.02
N PRO A 554 -20.89 -21.35 -19.27
CA PRO A 554 -21.63 -20.12 -19.53
C PRO A 554 -23.05 -20.21 -18.95
N PRO A 555 -23.69 -19.05 -18.68
CA PRO A 555 -25.09 -19.01 -18.28
C PRO A 555 -25.97 -19.77 -19.26
N VAL A 556 -26.92 -20.54 -18.75
CA VAL A 556 -27.84 -21.38 -19.57
C VAL A 556 -28.81 -20.51 -20.39
N VAL A 557 -29.16 -19.34 -19.85
CA VAL A 557 -30.04 -18.37 -20.52
C VAL A 557 -29.22 -17.16 -20.91
N PRO A 558 -29.39 -16.59 -22.12
CA PRO A 558 -28.71 -15.37 -22.53
C PRO A 558 -28.96 -14.22 -21.56
N SER A 559 -28.00 -13.29 -21.50
CA SER A 559 -28.16 -12.06 -20.72
C SER A 559 -29.44 -11.31 -21.12
N PRO A 560 -30.24 -10.79 -20.18
CA PRO A 560 -31.38 -9.94 -20.50
C PRO A 560 -30.96 -8.62 -21.16
N LEU A 561 -29.67 -8.30 -21.15
CA LEU A 561 -29.06 -7.15 -21.83
C LEU A 561 -28.37 -7.53 -23.15
N ALA A 562 -28.47 -8.79 -23.59
CA ALA A 562 -28.01 -9.19 -24.91
C ALA A 562 -28.88 -8.52 -25.98
N PRO A 563 -28.30 -8.01 -27.10
CA PRO A 563 -29.06 -7.35 -28.17
C PRO A 563 -30.01 -8.31 -28.86
#